data_da484061509d26902b5c2da05bb58907
#
_entry.id   da484061509d26902b5c2da05bb58907
#
_cell.length_a   1.000
_cell.length_b   1.000
_cell.length_c   1.000
_cell.angle_alpha   90.00
_cell.angle_beta   90.00
_cell.angle_gamma   90.00
#
_symmetry.space_group_name_H-M   'P 1'
#
loop_
_entity.id
_entity.type
_entity.pdbx_description
1 polymer ?
#
loop_
_entity_poly.entity_id
_entity_poly.type
_entity_poly.pdbx_seq_one_letter_code
_entity_poly.pdbx_strand_id
1 'polypeptide(L)'
;MKKNDVFASYAVVPPQAARNPEFYQKRNLPIPTLSVVSENDKGVVISGMKMLATSAIFANEIWIGNLIPLAPDQVKQSITCAIPCNSNGLSLWMRQPLSKHYDNQFDAPLSWNQDETDVLVTKMKH
;
A
#
# COMPACT_ATOMS: atom_id res chain seq x y z
N MET A 1 -5.49 10.92 -16.88
CA MET A 1 -6.19 9.65 -16.72
C MET A 1 -7.09 9.33 -17.91
N LYS A 2 -8.17 10.07 -18.17
CA LYS A 2 -9.10 9.75 -19.28
C LYS A 2 -8.46 9.51 -20.66
N LYS A 3 -7.39 10.24 -21.00
CA LYS A 3 -6.76 10.18 -22.32
C LYS A 3 -5.91 8.93 -22.56
N ASN A 4 -5.44 8.28 -21.47
CA ASN A 4 -4.53 7.12 -21.54
C ASN A 4 -5.12 5.87 -20.89
N ASP A 5 -6.40 5.91 -20.48
CA ASP A 5 -7.09 4.80 -19.82
C ASP A 5 -6.32 4.22 -18.62
N VAL A 6 -5.81 5.12 -17.76
CA VAL A 6 -5.00 4.75 -16.60
C VAL A 6 -5.89 4.28 -15.46
N PHE A 7 -5.69 3.04 -15.03
CA PHE A 7 -6.27 2.51 -13.80
C PHE A 7 -5.33 2.76 -12.62
N ALA A 8 -5.85 3.38 -11.56
CA ALA A 8 -5.12 3.63 -10.31
C ALA A 8 -5.80 2.93 -9.14
N SER A 9 -5.03 2.20 -8.35
CA SER A 9 -5.47 1.62 -7.08
C SER A 9 -5.05 2.50 -5.91
N TYR A 10 -5.81 2.43 -4.81
CA TYR A 10 -5.54 3.20 -3.59
C TYR A 10 -4.72 2.40 -2.58
N ALA A 11 -3.71 3.03 -1.98
CA ALA A 11 -2.92 2.50 -0.89
C ALA A 11 -2.88 3.52 0.27
N VAL A 12 -3.93 3.54 1.09
CA VAL A 12 -4.15 4.59 2.11
C VAL A 12 -4.09 4.07 3.54
N VAL A 13 -4.19 2.75 3.75
CA VAL A 13 -4.23 2.14 5.08
C VAL A 13 -2.83 1.79 5.55
N PRO A 14 -2.39 2.25 6.73
CA PRO A 14 -1.12 1.81 7.32
C PRO A 14 -1.22 0.34 7.74
N PRO A 15 -0.08 -0.39 7.79
CA PRO A 15 -0.06 -1.76 8.31
C PRO A 15 -0.62 -1.84 9.72
N GLN A 16 -1.18 -3.00 10.07
CA GLN A 16 -1.70 -3.25 11.43
C GLN A 16 -0.67 -2.91 12.51
N ALA A 17 0.59 -3.28 12.30
CA ALA A 17 1.69 -2.99 13.21
C ALA A 17 1.90 -1.47 13.45
N ALA A 18 1.69 -0.64 12.44
CA ALA A 18 1.84 0.82 12.56
C ALA A 18 0.74 1.49 13.39
N ARG A 19 -0.33 0.77 13.76
CA ARG A 19 -1.43 1.30 14.57
C ARG A 19 -1.10 1.43 16.05
N ASN A 20 0.03 0.89 16.49
CA ASN A 20 0.56 1.06 17.85
C ASN A 20 1.91 1.78 17.80
N PRO A 21 1.94 3.11 17.58
CA PRO A 21 3.16 3.89 17.45
C PRO A 21 3.99 3.88 18.73
N GLU A 22 3.36 3.83 19.91
CA GLU A 22 4.07 3.82 21.21
C GLU A 22 4.99 2.60 21.36
N PHE A 23 4.62 1.46 20.80
CA PHE A 23 5.46 0.27 20.82
C PHE A 23 6.82 0.51 20.14
N TYR A 24 6.80 1.22 19.02
CA TYR A 24 7.99 1.54 18.22
C TYR A 24 8.79 2.67 18.84
N GLN A 25 8.11 3.71 19.31
CA GLN A 25 8.74 4.86 19.99
C GLN A 25 9.52 4.44 21.24
N LYS A 26 8.93 3.62 22.12
CA LYS A 26 9.59 3.10 23.34
C LYS A 26 10.85 2.27 23.05
N ARG A 27 10.98 1.71 21.85
CA ARG A 27 12.11 0.88 21.42
C ARG A 27 13.04 1.59 20.45
N ASN A 28 12.79 2.85 20.17
CA ASN A 28 13.52 3.63 19.16
C ASN A 28 13.55 2.93 17.77
N LEU A 29 12.43 2.31 17.40
CA LEU A 29 12.26 1.64 16.12
C LEU A 29 11.44 2.51 15.17
N PRO A 30 11.70 2.47 13.85
CA PRO A 30 10.87 3.16 12.88
C PRO A 30 9.48 2.56 12.83
N ILE A 31 8.45 3.41 12.78
CA ILE A 31 7.06 2.95 12.58
C ILE A 31 6.96 2.35 11.17
N PRO A 32 6.45 1.12 11.01
CA PRO A 32 6.41 0.42 9.72
C PRO A 32 5.28 0.93 8.82
N THR A 33 5.33 2.21 8.48
CA THR A 33 4.42 2.84 7.52
C THR A 33 5.22 3.61 6.49
N LEU A 34 4.59 3.93 5.37
CA LEU A 34 5.24 4.69 4.32
C LEU A 34 5.54 6.12 4.79
N SER A 35 6.77 6.56 4.59
CA SER A 35 7.25 7.88 4.99
C SER A 35 8.27 8.45 4.02
N VAL A 36 8.44 9.76 4.05
CA VAL A 36 9.51 10.47 3.35
C VAL A 36 10.84 10.19 4.05
N VAL A 37 11.80 9.69 3.30
CA VAL A 37 13.17 9.43 3.77
C VAL A 37 14.09 10.59 3.47
N SER A 38 14.00 11.13 2.26
CA SER A 38 14.78 12.29 1.82
C SER A 38 14.02 13.05 0.73
N GLU A 39 14.36 14.31 0.59
CA GLU A 39 13.82 15.23 -0.41
C GLU A 39 14.97 16.03 -1.02
N ASN A 40 14.89 16.30 -2.31
CA ASN A 40 15.82 17.16 -3.05
C ASN A 40 15.11 17.80 -4.25
N ASP A 41 15.81 18.62 -5.00
CA ASP A 41 15.28 19.35 -6.16
C ASP A 41 14.74 18.44 -7.28
N LYS A 42 15.08 17.14 -7.27
CA LYS A 42 14.64 16.15 -8.26
C LYS A 42 13.38 15.39 -7.81
N GLY A 43 13.01 15.49 -6.52
CA GLY A 43 11.85 14.82 -5.97
C GLY A 43 12.03 14.27 -4.56
N VAL A 44 11.14 13.37 -4.21
CA VAL A 44 11.02 12.80 -2.85
C VAL A 44 11.32 11.30 -2.89
N VAL A 45 12.17 10.86 -1.99
CA VAL A 45 12.40 9.42 -1.74
C VAL A 45 11.51 8.97 -0.61
N ILE A 46 10.67 8.00 -0.90
CA ILE A 46 9.75 7.39 0.07
C ILE A 46 10.13 5.94 0.36
N SER A 47 9.89 5.50 1.58
CA SER A 47 10.10 4.11 1.99
C SER A 47 9.08 3.69 3.04
N GLY A 48 8.78 2.40 3.08
CA GLY A 48 7.82 1.82 4.02
C GLY A 48 6.74 1.01 3.32
N MET A 49 5.58 0.88 3.97
CA MET A 49 4.50 0.04 3.46
C MET A 49 3.11 0.64 3.69
N LYS A 50 2.19 0.26 2.81
CA LYS A 50 0.74 0.47 2.92
C LYS A 50 0.04 -0.85 2.59
N MET A 51 -1.17 -1.04 3.10
CA MET A 51 -1.92 -2.26 2.89
C MET A 51 -3.34 -1.98 2.38
N LEU A 52 -4.00 -3.06 1.98
CA LEU A 52 -5.36 -3.04 1.42
C LEU A 52 -5.44 -2.22 0.12
N ALA A 53 -4.44 -2.38 -0.75
CA ALA A 53 -4.48 -1.82 -2.09
C ALA A 53 -5.20 -2.82 -3.01
N THR A 54 -6.53 -2.75 -3.02
CA THR A 54 -7.37 -3.65 -3.82
C THR A 54 -7.06 -3.53 -5.30
N SER A 55 -6.87 -4.66 -5.95
CA SER A 55 -6.58 -4.77 -7.40
C SER A 55 -5.30 -4.05 -7.87
N ALA A 56 -4.38 -3.72 -6.95
CA ALA A 56 -3.16 -3.00 -7.30
C ALA A 56 -2.25 -3.74 -8.29
N ILE A 57 -2.32 -5.06 -8.34
CA ILE A 57 -1.55 -5.87 -9.31
C ILE A 57 -2.00 -5.65 -10.76
N PHE A 58 -3.20 -5.12 -10.98
CA PHE A 58 -3.75 -4.80 -12.30
C PHE A 58 -3.67 -3.30 -12.61
N ALA A 59 -3.20 -2.50 -11.66
CA ALA A 59 -3.14 -1.06 -11.79
C ALA A 59 -1.92 -0.60 -12.59
N ASN A 60 -2.06 0.54 -13.25
CA ASN A 60 -0.94 1.26 -13.86
C ASN A 60 -0.19 2.08 -12.81
N GLU A 61 -0.95 2.65 -11.87
CA GLU A 61 -0.45 3.52 -10.81
C GLU A 61 -1.06 3.17 -9.46
N ILE A 62 -0.32 3.46 -8.39
CA ILE A 62 -0.81 3.36 -7.02
C ILE A 62 -0.88 4.77 -6.44
N TRP A 63 -2.09 5.15 -6.06
CA TRP A 63 -2.33 6.41 -5.36
C TRP A 63 -2.14 6.20 -3.85
N ILE A 64 -1.11 6.82 -3.32
CA ILE A 64 -0.73 6.76 -1.90
C ILE A 64 -1.35 7.94 -1.17
N GLY A 65 -1.91 7.67 -0.01
CA GLY A 65 -2.48 8.70 0.86
C GLY A 65 -2.57 8.24 2.30
N ASN A 66 -3.30 8.98 3.11
CA ASN A 66 -3.53 8.68 4.51
C ASN A 66 -5.03 8.68 4.80
N LEU A 67 -5.56 7.54 5.25
CA LEU A 67 -6.95 7.40 5.67
C LEU A 67 -7.15 7.87 7.12
N ILE A 68 -6.14 7.66 7.97
CA ILE A 68 -6.20 7.98 9.40
C ILE A 68 -5.49 9.32 9.60
N PRO A 69 -6.08 10.24 10.41
CA PRO A 69 -5.41 11.47 10.78
C PRO A 69 -4.04 11.21 11.39
N LEU A 70 -3.07 12.01 11.00
CA LEU A 70 -1.70 11.92 11.50
C LEU A 70 -1.51 12.81 12.72
N ALA A 71 -0.71 12.36 13.68
CA ALA A 71 -0.28 13.19 14.79
C ALA A 71 0.71 14.28 14.31
N PRO A 72 0.84 15.41 15.05
CA PRO A 72 1.71 16.52 14.65
C PRO A 72 3.19 16.15 14.45
N ASP A 73 3.66 15.11 15.11
CA ASP A 73 5.03 14.59 15.00
C ASP A 73 5.25 13.67 13.77
N GLN A 74 4.17 13.29 13.09
CA GLN A 74 4.19 12.37 11.95
C GLN A 74 4.30 13.07 10.58
N VAL A 75 4.99 14.21 10.52
CA VAL A 75 5.11 15.04 9.29
C VAL A 75 5.67 14.23 8.11
N LYS A 76 6.67 13.38 8.33
CA LYS A 76 7.29 12.56 7.27
C LYS A 76 6.34 11.53 6.66
N GLN A 77 5.23 11.23 7.32
CA GLN A 77 4.19 10.30 6.84
C GLN A 77 3.07 11.04 6.10
N SER A 78 3.05 12.37 6.17
CA SER A 78 2.05 13.22 5.53
C SER A 78 2.38 13.42 4.04
N ILE A 79 2.22 12.34 3.28
CA ILE A 79 2.44 12.36 1.83
C ILE A 79 1.21 11.86 1.09
N THR A 80 0.91 12.54 -0.02
CA THR A 80 -0.07 12.10 -1.01
C THR A 80 0.58 12.18 -2.38
N CYS A 81 0.64 11.04 -3.07
CA CYS A 81 1.25 10.97 -4.40
C CYS A 81 0.71 9.78 -5.19
N ALA A 82 0.88 9.80 -6.50
CA ALA A 82 0.71 8.64 -7.37
C ALA A 82 2.08 8.12 -7.80
N ILE A 83 2.28 6.82 -7.77
CA ILE A 83 3.50 6.18 -8.22
C ILE A 83 3.17 5.11 -9.27
N PRO A 84 3.91 5.03 -10.38
CA PRO A 84 3.76 3.97 -11.35
C PRO A 84 4.08 2.60 -10.73
N CYS A 85 3.32 1.56 -11.11
CA CYS A 85 3.51 0.21 -10.57
C CYS A 85 4.85 -0.42 -10.97
N ASN A 86 5.50 0.10 -12.00
CA ASN A 86 6.85 -0.31 -12.41
C ASN A 86 7.97 0.52 -11.76
N SER A 87 7.67 1.33 -10.75
CA SER A 87 8.67 2.13 -10.04
C SER A 87 9.72 1.24 -9.37
N ASN A 88 10.99 1.63 -9.53
CA ASN A 88 12.10 0.90 -8.92
C ASN A 88 11.95 0.79 -7.39
N GLY A 89 12.16 -0.41 -6.84
CA GLY A 89 12.02 -0.71 -5.41
C GLY A 89 10.58 -0.81 -4.90
N LEU A 90 9.58 -0.76 -5.78
CA LEU A 90 8.21 -1.08 -5.45
C LEU A 90 8.00 -2.60 -5.51
N SER A 91 7.33 -3.16 -4.51
CA SER A 91 6.91 -4.55 -4.49
C SER A 91 5.46 -4.67 -4.07
N LEU A 92 4.73 -5.51 -4.76
CA LEU A 92 3.32 -5.79 -4.53
C LEU A 92 3.17 -7.22 -4.02
N TRP A 93 2.67 -7.38 -2.80
CA TRP A 93 2.48 -8.67 -2.15
C TRP A 93 0.99 -8.98 -2.09
N MET A 94 0.53 -9.82 -2.98
CA MET A 94 -0.87 -10.22 -3.06
C MET A 94 -1.15 -11.42 -2.15
N ARG A 95 -2.29 -11.41 -1.46
CA ARG A 95 -2.80 -12.62 -0.81
C ARG A 95 -3.23 -13.66 -1.83
N GLN A 96 -3.23 -14.91 -1.44
CA GLN A 96 -3.80 -15.97 -2.27
C GLN A 96 -5.32 -15.78 -2.40
N PRO A 97 -5.89 -16.09 -3.56
CA PRO A 97 -7.34 -16.10 -3.75
C PRO A 97 -8.03 -17.03 -2.74
N LEU A 98 -9.16 -16.61 -2.20
CA LEU A 98 -9.94 -17.42 -1.26
C LEU A 98 -10.45 -18.70 -1.91
N SER A 99 -10.78 -18.64 -3.20
CA SER A 99 -11.21 -19.79 -4.00
C SER A 99 -10.20 -20.94 -4.07
N LYS A 100 -8.91 -20.68 -3.83
CA LYS A 100 -7.87 -21.72 -3.85
C LYS A 100 -8.09 -22.83 -2.82
N HIS A 101 -8.86 -22.58 -1.78
CA HIS A 101 -9.14 -23.55 -0.70
C HIS A 101 -10.42 -24.37 -0.92
N TYR A 102 -11.07 -24.20 -2.07
CA TYR A 102 -12.33 -24.86 -2.40
C TYR A 102 -12.19 -25.65 -3.71
N ASP A 103 -12.79 -26.84 -3.76
CA ASP A 103 -12.69 -27.74 -4.92
C ASP A 103 -13.63 -27.32 -6.07
N ASN A 104 -14.67 -26.56 -5.75
CA ASN A 104 -15.66 -26.13 -6.72
C ASN A 104 -16.32 -24.79 -6.32
N GLN A 105 -17.01 -24.16 -7.28
CA GLN A 105 -17.67 -22.88 -7.08
C GLN A 105 -18.89 -22.92 -6.13
N PHE A 106 -19.47 -24.09 -5.89
CA PHE A 106 -20.66 -24.22 -5.04
C PHE A 106 -20.33 -24.08 -3.57
N ASP A 107 -19.10 -24.42 -3.16
CA ASP A 107 -18.65 -24.34 -1.77
C ASP A 107 -18.43 -22.89 -1.33
N ALA A 108 -18.04 -22.03 -2.26
CA ALA A 108 -17.82 -20.60 -1.99
C ALA A 108 -18.10 -19.74 -3.24
N PRO A 109 -19.36 -19.63 -3.68
CA PRO A 109 -19.70 -19.01 -4.97
C PRO A 109 -19.33 -17.52 -5.06
N LEU A 110 -19.42 -16.78 -3.96
CA LEU A 110 -19.03 -15.36 -3.93
C LEU A 110 -17.51 -15.22 -4.03
N SER A 111 -16.76 -15.95 -3.23
CA SER A 111 -15.30 -15.93 -3.27
C SER A 111 -14.73 -16.43 -4.60
N TRP A 112 -15.43 -17.35 -5.24
CA TRP A 112 -15.02 -17.88 -6.54
C TRP A 112 -15.17 -16.86 -7.68
N ASN A 113 -16.28 -16.10 -7.67
CA ASN A 113 -16.63 -15.20 -8.76
C ASN A 113 -16.28 -13.74 -8.51
N GLN A 114 -16.14 -13.33 -7.24
CA GLN A 114 -16.03 -11.92 -6.85
C GLN A 114 -14.90 -11.68 -5.85
N ASP A 115 -13.88 -12.54 -5.84
CA ASP A 115 -12.73 -12.34 -4.96
C ASP A 115 -11.91 -11.14 -5.45
N GLU A 116 -11.87 -10.09 -4.65
CA GLU A 116 -11.01 -8.95 -4.86
C GLU A 116 -9.64 -9.21 -4.24
N THR A 117 -8.59 -8.97 -5.01
CA THR A 117 -7.21 -9.19 -4.55
C THR A 117 -6.71 -8.02 -3.74
N ASP A 118 -6.56 -8.21 -2.43
CA ASP A 118 -5.90 -7.23 -1.58
C ASP A 118 -4.38 -7.37 -1.66
N VAL A 119 -3.72 -6.24 -1.72
CA VAL A 119 -2.28 -6.15 -1.91
C VAL A 119 -1.63 -5.34 -0.79
N LEU A 120 -0.51 -5.85 -0.27
CA LEU A 120 0.43 -5.09 0.53
C LEU A 120 1.43 -4.42 -0.42
N VAL A 121 1.51 -3.11 -0.34
CA VAL A 121 2.44 -2.30 -1.12
C VAL A 121 3.65 -1.96 -0.28
N THR A 122 4.83 -2.34 -0.73
CA THR A 122 6.09 -1.97 -0.08
C THR A 122 6.97 -1.18 -1.03
N LYS A 123 7.61 -0.15 -0.53
CA LYS A 123 8.59 0.67 -1.24
C LYS A 123 9.87 0.68 -0.45
N MET A 124 10.93 0.10 -1.01
CA MET A 124 12.27 0.12 -0.42
C MET A 124 13.10 1.26 -1.00
N LYS A 125 13.95 1.83 -0.15
CA LYS A 125 15.01 2.75 -0.58
C LYS A 125 16.06 1.92 -1.34
N HIS A 126 16.35 2.29 -2.56
CA HIS A 126 17.54 1.88 -3.30
C HIS A 126 18.53 3.02 -3.36
#